data_13d60ffd76a41c48fb153e604e04f18e
#
_entry.id   13d60ffd76a41c48fb153e604e04f18e
#
_cell.length_a   1.000
_cell.length_b   1.000
_cell.length_c   1.000
_cell.angle_alpha   90.00
_cell.angle_beta   90.00
_cell.angle_gamma   90.00
#
_symmetry.space_group_name_H-M   'P 1'
#
loop_
_entity.id
_entity.type
_entity.pdbx_description
1 polymer ?
#
loop_
_entity_poly.entity_id
_entity_poly.type
_entity_poly.pdbx_seq_one_letter_code
_entity_poly.pdbx_strand_id
1 'polypeptide(L)'
;MAQIKKTLDENGIRLSALGSPLGKILITDDFTPHFEEFKRAVEISHKMECPTIRMFSFYLPQESDPAAYEGEVFDRIGKFVDYASANDTLLLHENEKDIYGAMAPECKKLMDTFYG
;
A
#
# COMPACT_ATOMS: atom_id res chain seq x y z
N MET A 1 -16.38 11.38 -4.99
CA MET A 1 -16.38 9.94 -4.60
C MET A 1 -17.76 9.33 -4.50
N ALA A 2 -18.68 9.97 -3.77
CA ALA A 2 -20.04 9.45 -3.65
C ALA A 2 -20.73 9.29 -5.00
N GLN A 3 -20.50 10.21 -5.93
CA GLN A 3 -21.10 10.14 -7.26
C GLN A 3 -20.55 8.98 -8.09
N ILE A 4 -19.24 8.70 -7.96
CA ILE A 4 -18.62 7.57 -8.63
C ILE A 4 -19.19 6.26 -8.13
N LYS A 5 -19.30 6.11 -6.81
CA LYS A 5 -19.88 4.93 -6.20
C LYS A 5 -21.33 4.72 -6.67
N LYS A 6 -22.12 5.79 -6.68
CA LYS A 6 -23.50 5.72 -7.13
C LYS A 6 -23.58 5.22 -8.58
N THR A 7 -22.72 5.74 -9.46
CA THR A 7 -22.69 5.31 -10.86
C THR A 7 -22.34 3.82 -10.99
N LEU A 8 -21.36 3.36 -10.20
CA LEU A 8 -20.96 1.94 -10.20
C LEU A 8 -22.12 1.06 -9.71
N ASP A 9 -22.76 1.45 -8.62
CA ASP A 9 -23.88 0.69 -8.05
C ASP A 9 -25.04 0.59 -9.04
N GLU A 10 -25.37 1.69 -9.73
CA GLU A 10 -26.45 1.71 -10.71
C GLU A 10 -26.17 0.79 -11.90
N ASN A 11 -24.90 0.52 -12.19
CA ASN A 11 -24.49 -0.37 -13.29
C ASN A 11 -24.10 -1.76 -12.82
N GLY A 12 -24.32 -2.10 -11.55
CA GLY A 12 -24.01 -3.41 -11.01
C GLY A 12 -22.53 -3.74 -10.96
N ILE A 13 -21.68 -2.71 -10.88
CA ILE A 13 -20.21 -2.86 -10.89
C ILE A 13 -19.68 -2.72 -9.47
N ARG A 14 -18.80 -3.64 -9.07
CA ARG A 14 -18.10 -3.59 -7.78
C ARG A 14 -16.61 -3.41 -8.02
N LEU A 15 -15.97 -2.65 -7.13
CA LEU A 15 -14.52 -2.50 -7.18
C LEU A 15 -13.84 -3.71 -6.53
N SER A 16 -12.84 -4.28 -7.20
CA SER A 16 -12.05 -5.38 -6.65
C SER A 16 -10.92 -4.85 -5.76
N ALA A 17 -10.34 -3.71 -6.11
CA ALA A 17 -9.28 -3.06 -5.35
C ALA A 17 -9.16 -1.60 -5.73
N LEU A 18 -8.71 -0.76 -4.80
CA LEU A 18 -8.32 0.60 -5.12
C LEU A 18 -6.87 0.60 -5.59
N GLY A 19 -6.64 1.13 -6.80
CA GLY A 19 -5.30 1.42 -7.25
C GLY A 19 -4.82 2.70 -6.58
N SER A 20 -3.63 2.67 -5.97
CA SER A 20 -3.10 3.82 -5.26
C SER A 20 -1.59 3.94 -5.47
N PRO A 21 -1.01 5.14 -5.30
CA PRO A 21 0.43 5.33 -5.33
C PRO A 21 1.08 5.10 -3.96
N LEU A 22 0.40 4.45 -3.03
CA LEU A 22 0.94 4.18 -1.70
C LEU A 22 2.22 3.35 -1.80
N GLY A 23 3.26 3.83 -1.16
CA GLY A 23 4.58 3.22 -1.24
C GLY A 23 5.38 3.63 -2.47
N LYS A 24 4.89 4.53 -3.30
CA LYS A 24 5.64 5.07 -4.46
C LYS A 24 6.35 6.39 -4.11
N ILE A 25 7.01 6.42 -2.97
CA ILE A 25 7.92 7.51 -2.59
C ILE A 25 9.27 6.88 -2.26
N LEU A 26 10.33 7.70 -2.25
CA LEU A 26 11.64 7.23 -1.82
C LEU A 26 11.58 6.86 -0.34
N ILE A 27 12.28 5.79 0.03
CA ILE A 27 12.37 5.37 1.44
C ILE A 27 12.98 6.47 2.33
N THR A 28 13.74 7.38 1.72
CA THR A 28 14.37 8.49 2.43
C THR A 28 13.48 9.73 2.54
N ASP A 29 12.31 9.73 1.89
CA ASP A 29 11.36 10.83 1.98
C ASP A 29 10.64 10.84 3.33
N ASP A 30 10.13 12.01 3.75
CA ASP A 30 9.36 12.12 4.98
C ASP A 30 8.09 11.27 4.87
N PHE A 31 7.90 10.38 5.84
CA PHE A 31 6.78 9.45 5.84
C PHE A 31 5.47 10.07 6.31
N THR A 32 5.51 11.07 7.16
CA THR A 32 4.30 11.62 7.81
C THR A 32 3.23 12.07 6.81
N PRO A 33 3.55 12.91 5.79
CA PRO A 33 2.53 13.29 4.81
C PRO A 33 2.00 12.08 4.03
N HIS A 34 2.86 11.11 3.73
CA HIS A 34 2.46 9.92 2.99
C HIS A 34 1.53 9.04 3.81
N PHE A 35 1.78 8.93 5.12
CA PHE A 35 0.90 8.17 6.01
C PHE A 35 -0.48 8.82 6.12
N GLU A 36 -0.56 10.15 6.10
CA GLU A 36 -1.84 10.85 6.07
C GLU A 36 -2.61 10.57 4.77
N GLU A 37 -1.91 10.49 3.64
CA GLU A 37 -2.51 10.08 2.37
C GLU A 37 -3.05 8.66 2.46
N PHE A 38 -2.34 7.77 3.14
CA PHE A 38 -2.78 6.39 3.36
C PHE A 38 -4.08 6.35 4.16
N LYS A 39 -4.17 7.13 5.24
CA LYS A 39 -5.39 7.19 6.05
C LYS A 39 -6.57 7.65 5.21
N ARG A 40 -6.35 8.63 4.31
CA ARG A 40 -7.39 9.09 3.40
C ARG A 40 -7.79 8.00 2.42
N ALA A 41 -6.84 7.22 1.92
CA ALA A 41 -7.14 6.10 1.03
C ALA A 41 -8.03 5.06 1.73
N VAL A 42 -7.77 4.79 3.01
CA VAL A 42 -8.61 3.88 3.81
C VAL A 42 -10.04 4.43 3.93
N GLU A 43 -10.20 5.73 4.17
CA GLU A 43 -11.53 6.35 4.21
C GLU A 43 -12.26 6.19 2.87
N ILE A 44 -11.55 6.41 1.77
CA ILE A 44 -12.12 6.25 0.42
C ILE A 44 -12.53 4.80 0.20
N SER A 45 -11.71 3.84 0.64
CA SER A 45 -12.03 2.43 0.48
C SER A 45 -13.33 2.07 1.19
N HIS A 46 -13.56 2.63 2.37
CA HIS A 46 -14.81 2.40 3.11
C HIS A 46 -16.00 3.02 2.39
N LYS A 47 -15.86 4.26 1.88
CA LYS A 47 -16.94 4.92 1.14
C LYS A 47 -17.29 4.19 -0.14
N MET A 48 -16.31 3.59 -0.80
CA MET A 48 -16.51 2.84 -2.04
C MET A 48 -16.88 1.37 -1.80
N GLU A 49 -16.96 0.95 -0.54
CA GLU A 49 -17.22 -0.43 -0.15
C GLU A 49 -16.22 -1.40 -0.80
N CYS A 50 -14.95 -0.96 -0.88
CA CYS A 50 -13.86 -1.74 -1.46
C CYS A 50 -12.77 -1.91 -0.40
N PRO A 51 -12.74 -3.03 0.33
CA PRO A 51 -11.83 -3.19 1.48
C PRO A 51 -10.39 -3.52 1.09
N THR A 52 -10.05 -3.42 -0.18
CA THR A 52 -8.73 -3.83 -0.69
C THR A 52 -8.03 -2.65 -1.35
N ILE A 53 -6.78 -2.39 -0.95
CA ILE A 53 -5.98 -1.29 -1.50
C ILE A 53 -4.65 -1.87 -2.01
N ARG A 54 -4.30 -1.56 -3.27
CA ARG A 54 -3.00 -1.91 -3.84
C ARG A 54 -1.96 -0.91 -3.36
N MET A 55 -0.77 -1.42 -3.01
CA MET A 55 0.34 -0.61 -2.54
C MET A 55 1.67 -1.13 -3.04
N PHE A 56 2.72 -0.36 -2.79
CA PHE A 56 4.10 -0.68 -3.15
C PHE A 56 5.00 -0.56 -1.91
N SER A 57 6.27 -0.90 -2.05
CA SER A 57 7.18 -1.00 -0.90
C SER A 57 8.35 -0.02 -0.95
N PHE A 58 8.10 1.17 -1.47
CA PHE A 58 9.02 2.32 -1.49
C PHE A 58 10.19 2.19 -2.47
N TYR A 59 10.47 3.28 -3.17
CA TYR A 59 11.64 3.36 -4.04
C TYR A 59 12.90 3.44 -3.21
N LEU A 60 13.92 2.70 -3.63
CA LEU A 60 15.23 2.74 -3.02
C LEU A 60 16.15 3.67 -3.81
N PRO A 61 17.11 4.36 -3.15
CA PRO A 61 18.11 5.15 -3.88
C PRO A 61 18.87 4.27 -4.86
N GLN A 62 19.29 4.85 -5.99
CA GLN A 62 20.07 4.12 -6.99
C GLN A 62 21.34 3.55 -6.39
N GLU A 63 21.73 2.36 -6.88
CA GLU A 63 22.94 1.66 -6.45
C GLU A 63 22.99 1.33 -4.95
N SER A 64 21.84 1.38 -4.28
CA SER A 64 21.78 0.98 -2.87
C SER A 64 21.48 -0.51 -2.73
N ASP A 65 21.93 -1.08 -1.59
CA ASP A 65 21.62 -2.44 -1.22
C ASP A 65 20.23 -2.45 -0.57
N PRO A 66 19.27 -3.25 -1.07
CA PRO A 66 17.95 -3.33 -0.43
C PRO A 66 18.03 -3.67 1.06
N ALA A 67 19.00 -4.48 1.49
CA ALA A 67 19.15 -4.83 2.90
C ALA A 67 19.45 -3.61 3.78
N ALA A 68 20.07 -2.55 3.23
CA ALA A 68 20.40 -1.35 4.00
C ALA A 68 19.15 -0.58 4.43
N TYR A 69 18.06 -0.70 3.68
CA TYR A 69 16.82 0.02 3.96
C TYR A 69 15.69 -0.89 4.44
N GLU A 70 15.96 -2.20 4.56
CA GLU A 70 14.94 -3.19 4.91
C GLU A 70 14.23 -2.86 6.22
N GLY A 71 14.98 -2.46 7.25
CA GLY A 71 14.40 -2.10 8.54
C GLY A 71 13.40 -0.96 8.45
N GLU A 72 13.75 0.09 7.71
CA GLU A 72 12.86 1.24 7.53
C GLU A 72 11.63 0.88 6.69
N VAL A 73 11.83 0.09 5.63
CA VAL A 73 10.72 -0.39 4.81
C VAL A 73 9.73 -1.18 5.67
N PHE A 74 10.24 -2.10 6.48
CA PHE A 74 9.39 -2.94 7.32
C PHE A 74 8.69 -2.13 8.41
N ASP A 75 9.36 -1.12 8.98
CA ASP A 75 8.74 -0.23 9.94
C ASP A 75 7.54 0.51 9.34
N ARG A 76 7.73 1.10 8.16
CA ARG A 76 6.68 1.84 7.47
C ARG A 76 5.52 0.95 7.03
N ILE A 77 5.83 -0.21 6.46
CA ILE A 77 4.79 -1.16 6.05
C ILE A 77 4.04 -1.70 7.26
N GLY A 78 4.76 -1.94 8.37
CA GLY A 78 4.12 -2.33 9.63
C GLY A 78 3.08 -1.32 10.09
N LYS A 79 3.36 -0.03 9.96
CA LYS A 79 2.40 1.03 10.29
C LYS A 79 1.19 1.00 9.37
N PHE A 80 1.40 0.76 8.08
CA PHE A 80 0.29 0.58 7.14
C PHE A 80 -0.58 -0.63 7.52
N VAL A 81 0.06 -1.77 7.79
CA VAL A 81 -0.66 -3.01 8.12
C VAL A 81 -1.45 -2.85 9.42
N ASP A 82 -0.86 -2.25 10.44
CA ASP A 82 -1.54 -2.03 11.73
C ASP A 82 -2.77 -1.16 11.56
N TYR A 83 -2.65 -0.06 10.83
CA TYR A 83 -3.77 0.84 10.58
C TYR A 83 -4.85 0.16 9.73
N ALA A 84 -4.45 -0.54 8.67
CA ALA A 84 -5.37 -1.23 7.79
C ALA A 84 -6.14 -2.32 8.55
N SER A 85 -5.43 -3.11 9.36
CA SER A 85 -6.04 -4.15 10.17
C SER A 85 -7.07 -3.59 11.16
N ALA A 86 -6.75 -2.46 11.79
CA ALA A 86 -7.67 -1.80 12.72
C ALA A 86 -8.91 -1.23 12.02
N ASN A 87 -8.88 -1.06 10.70
CA ASN A 87 -9.97 -0.50 9.91
C ASN A 87 -10.55 -1.50 8.90
N ASP A 88 -10.33 -2.80 9.12
CA ASP A 88 -10.85 -3.87 8.27
C ASP A 88 -10.52 -3.70 6.77
N THR A 89 -9.29 -3.26 6.50
CA THR A 89 -8.80 -3.03 5.15
C THR A 89 -7.65 -3.98 4.84
N LEU A 90 -7.68 -4.60 3.66
CA LEU A 90 -6.65 -5.51 3.19
C LEU A 90 -5.72 -4.78 2.23
N LEU A 91 -4.40 -4.93 2.44
CA LEU A 91 -3.40 -4.37 1.55
C LEU A 91 -2.88 -5.44 0.60
N LEU A 92 -2.79 -5.09 -0.68
CA LEU A 92 -2.21 -5.94 -1.72
C LEU A 92 -0.91 -5.30 -2.19
N HIS A 93 0.20 -6.01 -2.00
CA HIS A 93 1.51 -5.53 -2.47
C HIS A 93 1.69 -5.95 -3.93
N GLU A 94 2.08 -4.99 -4.77
CA GLU A 94 2.46 -5.24 -6.14
C GLU A 94 3.97 -5.10 -6.28
N ASN A 95 4.63 -6.08 -6.90
CA ASN A 95 6.05 -5.95 -7.19
C ASN A 95 6.24 -5.03 -8.39
N GLU A 96 7.28 -4.21 -8.35
CA GLU A 96 7.57 -3.24 -9.39
C GLU A 96 9.07 -2.95 -9.41
N LYS A 97 9.57 -2.45 -10.54
CA LYS A 97 10.96 -2.04 -10.68
C LYS A 97 11.28 -0.90 -9.72
N ASP A 98 12.49 -0.92 -9.17
CA ASP A 98 13.09 0.14 -8.34
C ASP A 98 12.51 0.31 -6.94
N ILE A 99 11.51 -0.48 -6.53
CA ILE A 99 11.05 -0.50 -5.13
C ILE A 99 11.71 -1.64 -4.38
N TYR A 100 11.57 -1.66 -3.03
CA TYR A 100 12.13 -2.73 -2.21
C TYR A 100 11.64 -4.09 -2.69
N GLY A 101 10.35 -4.25 -2.91
CA GLY A 101 9.73 -5.50 -3.35
C GLY A 101 9.78 -5.70 -4.87
N ALA A 102 10.90 -5.38 -5.52
CA ALA A 102 11.05 -5.59 -6.96
C ALA A 102 11.35 -7.03 -7.31
N MET A 103 12.07 -7.73 -6.46
CA MET A 103 12.54 -9.11 -6.70
C MET A 103 11.85 -10.09 -5.77
N ALA A 104 11.80 -11.36 -6.19
CA ALA A 104 11.11 -12.40 -5.42
C ALA A 104 11.60 -12.59 -3.99
N PRO A 105 12.92 -12.55 -3.68
CA PRO A 105 13.35 -12.71 -2.29
C PRO A 105 12.80 -11.64 -1.35
N GLU A 106 12.77 -10.39 -1.77
CA GLU A 106 12.27 -9.27 -0.95
C GLU A 106 10.74 -9.36 -0.80
N CYS A 107 10.03 -9.72 -1.87
CA CYS A 107 8.59 -9.94 -1.81
C CYS A 107 8.26 -11.07 -0.84
N LYS A 108 9.05 -12.15 -0.84
CA LYS A 108 8.85 -13.26 0.08
C LYS A 108 9.03 -12.82 1.53
N LYS A 109 10.04 -12.00 1.82
CA LYS A 109 10.26 -11.48 3.17
C LYS A 109 9.07 -10.63 3.64
N LEU A 110 8.54 -9.78 2.76
CA LEU A 110 7.35 -9.00 3.08
C LEU A 110 6.16 -9.88 3.40
N MET A 111 5.92 -10.90 2.59
CA MET A 111 4.79 -11.81 2.79
C MET A 111 4.97 -12.63 4.07
N ASP A 112 6.17 -13.16 4.32
CA ASP A 112 6.44 -13.94 5.53
C ASP A 112 6.23 -13.12 6.80
N THR A 113 6.48 -11.80 6.74
CA THR A 113 6.37 -10.90 7.90
C THR A 113 4.94 -10.42 8.12
N PHE A 114 4.22 -10.07 7.05
CA PHE A 114 2.96 -9.35 7.16
C PHE A 114 1.73 -10.12 6.68
N TYR A 115 1.90 -11.27 6.06
CA TYR A 115 0.77 -12.05 5.55
C TYR A 115 -0.12 -12.54 6.70
N GLY A 116 -1.39 -12.39 6.49
CA GLY A 116 -2.39 -12.75 7.49
C GLY A 116 -2.94 -11.56 8.16
#